data_1e3e60e1191ec3ee7b7081f4da3ed8ee
#
_entry.id   1e3e60e1191ec3ee7b7081f4da3ed8ee
#
_cell.length_a   1.000
_cell.length_b   1.000
_cell.length_c   1.000
_cell.angle_alpha   90.00
_cell.angle_beta   90.00
_cell.angle_gamma   90.00
#
_symmetry.space_group_name_H-M   'P 1'
#
loop_
_entity.id
_entity.type
_entity.pdbx_description
1 polymer ?
#
loop_
_entity_poly.entity_id
_entity_poly.type
_entity_poly.pdbx_seq_one_letter_code
_entity_poly.pdbx_strand_id
1 'polypeptide(L)'
;MSATASWPRRMFSGAAKLFAAGTLTAAAATAFGAVSARQFRLRYQTVPLLPVGHRPLRILHVGDMHLVHRDRGKIDFVRKLVATQPDLVINTGDNPGGVNAVDDVLEALTPLLEFTGVFVPGSNDFYGPRPANPLRYLRAPTTIESPDELRDVIDVSTMFGAFTAGGWHRLGNRALTLKVRNNLTINFAGTHDAHMQADAWPGFIDTGPADGVNIAVTHAPYRRVLDTAVADGADLIFAGHTHGGQVALPGYGAIVANCDLPTGLASGLFPWRAAGSTGLVNVTSGVGTSPTVPLRTFCPPEAVVVDLVAADAGTNRPPN
;
A
#
# COMPACT_ATOMS: atom_id res chain seq x y z
N MET A 1 35.97 -42.42 52.40
CA MET A 1 36.28 -42.07 50.99
C MET A 1 35.06 -41.42 50.37
N SER A 2 35.07 -40.11 50.33
CA SER A 2 33.93 -39.31 49.78
C SER A 2 34.33 -38.84 48.38
N ALA A 3 33.67 -39.34 47.36
CA ALA A 3 33.85 -38.91 45.97
C ALA A 3 32.93 -37.70 45.68
N THR A 4 33.51 -36.51 45.64
CA THR A 4 32.81 -35.31 45.18
C THR A 4 32.77 -35.33 43.65
N ALA A 5 31.55 -35.57 43.13
CA ALA A 5 31.28 -35.49 41.71
C ALA A 5 31.39 -34.01 41.26
N SER A 6 32.42 -33.68 40.52
CA SER A 6 32.55 -32.39 39.85
C SER A 6 31.70 -32.36 38.57
N TRP A 7 30.55 -31.75 38.63
CA TRP A 7 29.70 -31.50 37.42
C TRP A 7 30.40 -30.50 36.50
N PRO A 8 30.36 -30.70 35.19
CA PRO A 8 31.17 -29.93 34.26
C PRO A 8 30.67 -28.51 34.06
N ARG A 9 31.34 -27.54 34.65
CA ARG A 9 31.18 -26.07 34.43
C ARG A 9 31.24 -25.69 32.94
N ARG A 10 31.71 -26.56 32.06
CA ARG A 10 31.86 -26.31 30.61
C ARG A 10 30.54 -26.35 29.84
N MET A 11 29.54 -27.14 30.24
CA MET A 11 28.25 -27.19 29.54
C MET A 11 27.42 -25.90 29.73
N PHE A 12 27.45 -25.30 30.95
CA PHE A 12 26.79 -24.04 31.22
C PHE A 12 27.38 -22.85 30.47
N SER A 13 28.69 -22.86 30.16
CA SER A 13 29.34 -21.79 29.38
C SER A 13 28.95 -21.82 27.92
N GLY A 14 28.72 -22.99 27.33
CA GLY A 14 28.30 -23.14 25.93
C GLY A 14 26.85 -22.66 25.71
N ALA A 15 25.93 -23.09 26.58
CA ALA A 15 24.54 -22.66 26.51
C ALA A 15 24.39 -21.12 26.73
N ALA A 16 25.14 -20.56 27.69
CA ALA A 16 25.16 -19.11 27.91
C ALA A 16 25.70 -18.33 26.70
N LYS A 17 26.74 -18.83 26.04
CA LYS A 17 27.29 -18.21 24.83
C LYS A 17 26.31 -18.29 23.66
N LEU A 18 25.64 -19.42 23.44
CA LEU A 18 24.59 -19.58 22.42
C LEU A 18 23.41 -18.68 22.69
N PHE A 19 22.97 -18.57 23.93
CA PHE A 19 21.89 -17.66 24.32
C PHE A 19 22.30 -16.19 24.11
N ALA A 20 23.50 -15.80 24.53
CA ALA A 20 24.01 -14.45 24.31
C ALA A 20 24.18 -14.13 22.80
N ALA A 21 24.66 -15.06 22.02
CA ALA A 21 24.74 -14.90 20.56
C ALA A 21 23.35 -14.75 19.93
N GLY A 22 22.37 -15.58 20.35
CA GLY A 22 20.99 -15.48 19.89
C GLY A 22 20.34 -14.12 20.21
N THR A 23 20.54 -13.62 21.43
CA THR A 23 19.99 -12.32 21.85
C THR A 23 20.65 -11.15 21.11
N LEU A 24 21.96 -11.20 20.87
CA LEU A 24 22.66 -10.19 20.09
C LEU A 24 22.21 -10.17 18.62
N THR A 25 22.00 -11.35 18.02
CA THR A 25 21.49 -11.46 16.67
C THR A 25 20.06 -10.90 16.56
N ALA A 26 19.19 -11.24 17.50
CA ALA A 26 17.82 -10.71 17.54
C ALA A 26 17.81 -9.19 17.71
N ALA A 27 18.63 -8.64 18.62
CA ALA A 27 18.77 -7.19 18.81
C ALA A 27 19.27 -6.49 17.56
N ALA A 28 20.30 -7.05 16.89
CA ALA A 28 20.81 -6.50 15.64
C ALA A 28 19.77 -6.53 14.51
N ALA A 29 19.02 -7.63 14.38
CA ALA A 29 17.95 -7.74 13.39
C ALA A 29 16.81 -6.73 13.67
N THR A 30 16.44 -6.53 14.93
CA THR A 30 15.44 -5.54 15.33
C THR A 30 15.92 -4.12 15.04
N ALA A 31 17.17 -3.78 15.37
CA ALA A 31 17.76 -2.48 15.07
C ALA A 31 17.82 -2.24 13.56
N PHE A 32 18.26 -3.23 12.77
CA PHE A 32 18.24 -3.17 11.32
C PHE A 32 16.83 -2.92 10.78
N GLY A 33 15.83 -3.65 11.29
CA GLY A 33 14.44 -3.49 10.89
C GLY A 33 13.87 -2.10 11.21
N ALA A 34 14.22 -1.55 12.39
CA ALA A 34 13.80 -0.21 12.80
C ALA A 34 14.44 0.90 11.94
N VAL A 35 15.71 0.75 11.57
CA VAL A 35 16.42 1.68 10.68
C VAL A 35 15.84 1.56 9.27
N SER A 36 15.63 0.34 8.76
CA SER A 36 15.08 0.10 7.42
C SER A 36 13.66 0.66 7.27
N ALA A 37 12.86 0.64 8.34
CA ALA A 37 11.51 1.23 8.36
C ALA A 37 11.49 2.77 8.19
N ARG A 38 12.63 3.43 8.24
CA ARG A 38 12.81 4.87 8.05
C ARG A 38 13.57 5.23 6.79
N GLN A 39 13.96 4.26 5.97
CA GLN A 39 14.64 4.48 4.69
C GLN A 39 13.63 4.63 3.56
N PHE A 40 12.89 5.74 3.59
CA PHE A 40 11.87 6.03 2.58
C PHE A 40 12.48 6.10 1.17
N ARG A 41 11.76 5.54 0.21
CA ARG A 41 12.17 5.50 -1.21
C ARG A 41 11.07 6.03 -2.10
N LEU A 42 11.48 6.55 -3.24
CA LEU A 42 10.58 6.88 -4.34
C LEU A 42 10.89 5.90 -5.48
N ARG A 43 9.92 5.04 -5.79
CA ARG A 43 10.03 4.07 -6.89
C ARG A 43 9.40 4.67 -8.15
N TYR A 44 10.08 4.55 -9.26
CA TYR A 44 9.59 5.00 -10.56
C TYR A 44 9.23 3.80 -11.43
N GLN A 45 8.10 3.92 -12.14
CA GLN A 45 7.60 2.95 -13.11
C GLN A 45 7.15 3.67 -14.37
N THR A 46 7.44 3.10 -15.53
CA THR A 46 6.94 3.59 -16.81
C THR A 46 6.00 2.55 -17.40
N VAL A 47 4.80 2.97 -17.76
CA VAL A 47 3.73 2.08 -18.23
C VAL A 47 3.21 2.58 -19.58
N PRO A 48 3.38 1.81 -20.69
CA PRO A 48 2.91 2.20 -22.01
C PRO A 48 1.41 1.88 -22.17
N LEU A 49 0.56 2.77 -21.71
CA LEU A 49 -0.90 2.62 -21.76
C LEU A 49 -1.62 3.74 -22.53
N LEU A 50 -0.95 4.88 -22.76
CA LEU A 50 -1.61 5.99 -23.42
C LEU A 50 -1.72 5.76 -24.93
N PRO A 51 -2.77 6.30 -25.59
CA PRO A 51 -2.85 6.33 -27.03
C PRO A 51 -1.65 7.05 -27.65
N VAL A 52 -1.29 6.67 -28.87
CA VAL A 52 -0.18 7.29 -29.62
C VAL A 52 -0.42 8.80 -29.75
N GLY A 53 0.62 9.59 -29.51
CA GLY A 53 0.56 11.05 -29.59
C GLY A 53 0.18 11.76 -28.28
N HIS A 54 -0.24 11.04 -27.25
CA HIS A 54 -0.45 11.64 -25.93
C HIS A 54 0.88 11.93 -25.23
N ARG A 55 0.94 13.06 -24.52
CA ARG A 55 2.06 13.38 -23.63
C ARG A 55 2.01 12.49 -22.40
N PRO A 56 3.17 12.15 -21.81
CA PRO A 56 3.21 11.40 -20.56
C PRO A 56 2.33 12.02 -19.47
N LEU A 57 1.67 11.16 -18.71
CA LEU A 57 0.90 11.50 -17.53
C LEU A 57 1.58 10.92 -16.30
N ARG A 58 1.95 11.77 -15.35
CA ARG A 58 2.59 11.36 -14.11
C ARG A 58 1.58 11.15 -12.99
N ILE A 59 1.53 9.95 -12.46
CA ILE A 59 0.69 9.57 -11.33
C ILE A 59 1.58 9.36 -10.11
N LEU A 60 1.28 10.01 -9.00
CA LEU A 60 1.87 9.73 -7.71
C LEU A 60 0.94 8.81 -6.92
N HIS A 61 1.42 7.62 -6.58
CA HIS A 61 0.72 6.66 -5.72
C HIS A 61 1.29 6.71 -4.31
N VAL A 62 0.45 7.03 -3.35
CA VAL A 62 0.78 7.09 -1.91
C VAL A 62 -0.31 6.41 -1.10
N GLY A 63 0.05 5.68 -0.07
CA GLY A 63 -0.88 5.00 0.83
C GLY A 63 -0.15 4.34 2.00
N ASP A 64 -0.89 3.68 2.87
CA ASP A 64 -0.37 2.94 4.02
C ASP A 64 0.65 3.76 4.81
N MET A 65 0.32 5.01 5.08
CA MET A 65 1.24 5.90 5.80
C MET A 65 1.32 5.54 7.28
N HIS A 66 0.21 5.05 7.86
CA HIS A 66 0.09 4.76 9.29
C HIS A 66 0.82 5.80 10.13
N LEU A 67 0.50 7.07 9.88
CA LEU A 67 1.09 8.19 10.59
C LEU A 67 0.69 8.12 12.06
N VAL A 68 1.67 8.13 12.93
CA VAL A 68 1.46 8.32 14.35
C VAL A 68 1.79 9.76 14.72
N HIS A 69 1.26 10.22 15.85
CA HIS A 69 1.42 11.61 16.28
C HIS A 69 2.90 12.03 16.26
N ARG A 70 3.17 13.12 15.55
CA ARG A 70 4.51 13.75 15.39
C ARG A 70 5.59 12.88 14.73
N ASP A 71 5.22 11.93 13.86
CA ASP A 71 6.22 11.20 13.05
C ASP A 71 6.79 12.11 11.95
N ARG A 72 7.70 13.01 12.36
CA ARG A 72 8.30 14.02 11.47
C ARG A 72 8.98 13.41 10.25
N GLY A 73 9.59 12.23 10.40
CA GLY A 73 10.27 11.58 9.27
C GLY A 73 9.31 11.23 8.12
N LYS A 74 8.14 10.67 8.44
CA LYS A 74 7.12 10.37 7.44
C LYS A 74 6.45 11.62 6.90
N ILE A 75 6.08 12.56 7.79
CA ILE A 75 5.47 13.84 7.40
C ILE A 75 6.37 14.55 6.39
N ASP A 76 7.65 14.72 6.70
CA ASP A 76 8.61 15.41 5.84
C ASP A 76 8.82 14.68 4.51
N PHE A 77 8.85 13.33 4.52
CA PHE A 77 8.94 12.55 3.30
C PHE A 77 7.73 12.79 2.39
N VAL A 78 6.50 12.65 2.93
CA VAL A 78 5.26 12.82 2.16
C VAL A 78 5.14 14.25 1.62
N ARG A 79 5.45 15.27 2.42
CA ARG A 79 5.45 16.66 1.97
C ARG A 79 6.41 16.91 0.79
N LYS A 80 7.58 16.26 0.79
CA LYS A 80 8.57 16.39 -0.29
C LYS A 80 8.11 15.74 -1.60
N LEU A 81 7.10 14.87 -1.59
CA LEU A 81 6.57 14.25 -2.80
C LEU A 81 5.99 15.26 -3.79
N VAL A 82 5.61 16.46 -3.33
CA VAL A 82 5.21 17.58 -4.22
C VAL A 82 6.28 17.88 -5.29
N ALA A 83 7.55 17.64 -4.98
CA ALA A 83 8.65 17.86 -5.94
C ALA A 83 8.61 16.89 -7.14
N THR A 84 7.82 15.81 -7.08
CA THR A 84 7.61 14.92 -8.24
C THR A 84 6.73 15.55 -9.31
N GLN A 85 6.04 16.66 -9.00
CA GLN A 85 5.12 17.38 -9.90
C GLN A 85 4.13 16.43 -10.59
N PRO A 86 3.28 15.71 -9.83
CA PRO A 86 2.35 14.76 -10.41
C PRO A 86 1.23 15.51 -11.16
N ASP A 87 0.71 14.90 -12.22
CA ASP A 87 -0.53 15.33 -12.87
C ASP A 87 -1.76 14.80 -12.12
N LEU A 88 -1.58 13.69 -11.38
CA LEU A 88 -2.62 13.00 -10.62
C LEU A 88 -2.04 12.36 -9.37
N VAL A 89 -2.76 12.42 -8.26
CA VAL A 89 -2.43 11.69 -7.02
C VAL A 89 -3.45 10.60 -6.79
N ILE A 90 -2.98 9.38 -6.50
CA ILE A 90 -3.81 8.26 -6.07
C ILE A 90 -3.41 7.90 -4.64
N ASN A 91 -4.37 8.03 -3.71
CA ASN A 91 -4.18 7.61 -2.32
C ASN A 91 -4.99 6.35 -2.04
N THR A 92 -4.31 5.30 -1.61
CA THR A 92 -4.92 3.98 -1.37
C THR A 92 -5.30 3.73 0.08
N GLY A 93 -5.35 4.77 0.92
CA GLY A 93 -5.86 4.68 2.29
C GLY A 93 -4.82 4.25 3.33
N ASP A 94 -5.30 3.89 4.51
CA ASP A 94 -4.54 3.59 5.72
C ASP A 94 -3.57 4.75 6.07
N ASN A 95 -4.12 5.97 6.10
CA ASN A 95 -3.35 7.19 6.31
C ASN A 95 -2.97 7.39 7.79
N PRO A 96 -3.91 7.40 8.78
CA PRO A 96 -3.57 7.49 10.18
C PRO A 96 -3.15 6.13 10.75
N GLY A 97 -2.25 6.15 11.72
CA GLY A 97 -1.86 5.01 12.54
C GLY A 97 -2.44 5.07 13.96
N GLY A 98 -3.40 5.95 14.20
CA GLY A 98 -4.09 6.13 15.47
C GLY A 98 -5.00 7.34 15.49
N VAL A 99 -5.86 7.42 16.51
CA VAL A 99 -6.92 8.44 16.64
C VAL A 99 -6.39 9.89 16.68
N ASN A 100 -5.17 10.09 17.15
CA ASN A 100 -4.57 11.43 17.31
C ASN A 100 -3.68 11.83 16.13
N ALA A 101 -3.79 11.15 14.99
CA ALA A 101 -2.91 11.36 13.85
C ALA A 101 -3.56 12.08 12.67
N VAL A 102 -4.84 12.44 12.76
CA VAL A 102 -5.57 13.10 11.65
C VAL A 102 -4.90 14.41 11.26
N ASP A 103 -4.51 15.25 12.22
CA ASP A 103 -3.83 16.52 11.94
C ASP A 103 -2.45 16.29 11.28
N ASP A 104 -1.72 15.26 11.72
CA ASP A 104 -0.42 14.89 11.13
C ASP A 104 -0.60 14.38 9.67
N VAL A 105 -1.69 13.66 9.38
CA VAL A 105 -2.05 13.26 8.01
C VAL A 105 -2.33 14.48 7.14
N LEU A 106 -3.12 15.42 7.65
CA LEU A 106 -3.42 16.67 6.95
C LEU A 106 -2.17 17.50 6.74
N GLU A 107 -1.31 17.64 7.74
CA GLU A 107 -0.01 18.31 7.59
C GLU A 107 0.82 17.69 6.48
N ALA A 108 0.87 16.36 6.41
CA ALA A 108 1.66 15.63 5.42
C ALA A 108 1.12 15.78 4.00
N LEU A 109 -0.21 15.65 3.82
CA LEU A 109 -0.84 15.59 2.50
C LEU A 109 -1.22 16.96 1.93
N THR A 110 -1.32 18.03 2.75
CA THR A 110 -1.74 19.37 2.30
C THR A 110 -1.03 19.84 1.03
N PRO A 111 0.30 19.71 0.85
CA PRO A 111 0.95 20.11 -0.39
C PRO A 111 0.53 19.30 -1.61
N LEU A 112 0.07 18.06 -1.43
CA LEU A 112 -0.39 17.19 -2.49
C LEU A 112 -1.86 17.45 -2.88
N LEU A 113 -2.64 18.08 -2.01
CA LEU A 113 -4.02 18.46 -2.30
C LEU A 113 -4.14 19.54 -3.37
N GLU A 114 -3.04 20.20 -3.74
CA GLU A 114 -3.00 21.15 -4.87
C GLU A 114 -3.10 20.45 -6.24
N PHE A 115 -2.89 19.15 -6.29
CA PHE A 115 -3.00 18.34 -7.51
C PHE A 115 -4.33 17.61 -7.57
N THR A 116 -4.82 17.36 -8.77
CA THR A 116 -5.98 16.47 -8.96
C THR A 116 -5.72 15.13 -8.28
N GLY A 117 -6.69 14.59 -7.55
CA GLY A 117 -6.48 13.33 -6.86
C GLY A 117 -7.75 12.49 -6.69
N VAL A 118 -7.53 11.21 -6.45
CA VAL A 118 -8.57 10.25 -6.05
C VAL A 118 -8.09 9.45 -4.85
N PHE A 119 -9.02 9.00 -4.02
CA PHE A 119 -8.66 8.18 -2.86
C PHE A 119 -9.71 7.11 -2.54
N VAL A 120 -9.24 6.02 -1.99
CA VAL A 120 -10.06 4.99 -1.36
C VAL A 120 -9.69 4.86 0.11
N PRO A 121 -10.62 4.57 1.02
CA PRO A 121 -10.29 4.34 2.42
C PRO A 121 -9.75 2.94 2.65
N GLY A 122 -8.83 2.80 3.60
CA GLY A 122 -8.47 1.53 4.23
C GLY A 122 -9.06 1.40 5.64
N SER A 123 -8.91 0.26 6.27
CA SER A 123 -9.47 -0.02 7.59
C SER A 123 -8.93 0.88 8.70
N ASN A 124 -7.66 1.24 8.60
CA ASN A 124 -7.01 2.11 9.60
C ASN A 124 -7.36 3.59 9.43
N ASP A 125 -8.05 3.97 8.35
CA ASP A 125 -8.65 5.30 8.28
C ASP A 125 -9.83 5.42 9.25
N PHE A 126 -10.55 4.33 9.52
CA PHE A 126 -11.73 4.32 10.40
C PHE A 126 -11.43 3.86 11.83
N TYR A 127 -10.44 3.01 12.00
CA TYR A 127 -10.21 2.33 13.28
C TYR A 127 -8.75 2.42 13.71
N GLY A 128 -8.55 2.79 14.97
CA GLY A 128 -7.24 2.74 15.61
C GLY A 128 -6.66 1.33 15.69
N PRO A 129 -5.33 1.20 15.82
CA PRO A 129 -4.67 -0.10 15.89
C PRO A 129 -5.02 -0.82 17.18
N ARG A 130 -5.08 -2.15 17.13
CA ARG A 130 -5.18 -3.02 18.30
C ARG A 130 -3.86 -3.71 18.60
N PRO A 131 -3.49 -3.87 19.86
CA PRO A 131 -2.43 -4.81 20.23
C PRO A 131 -2.77 -6.20 19.70
N ALA A 132 -1.89 -6.78 18.91
CA ALA A 132 -2.10 -8.10 18.35
C ALA A 132 -0.79 -8.88 18.35
N ASN A 133 -0.89 -10.20 18.52
CA ASN A 133 0.28 -11.05 18.37
C ASN A 133 0.76 -11.04 16.91
N PRO A 134 1.98 -10.52 16.60
CA PRO A 134 2.46 -10.43 15.25
C PRO A 134 2.60 -11.79 14.54
N LEU A 135 2.77 -12.89 15.28
CA LEU A 135 2.88 -14.23 14.72
C LEU A 135 1.58 -14.75 14.10
N ARG A 136 0.45 -14.07 14.33
CA ARG A 136 -0.82 -14.43 13.68
C ARG A 136 -0.74 -14.29 12.16
N TYR A 137 0.01 -13.30 11.67
CA TYR A 137 0.18 -13.07 10.23
C TYR A 137 0.85 -14.23 9.49
N LEU A 138 1.60 -15.09 10.21
CA LEU A 138 2.23 -16.29 9.65
C LEU A 138 1.25 -17.46 9.43
N ARG A 139 0.02 -17.38 9.94
CA ARG A 139 -0.96 -18.47 9.88
C ARG A 139 -2.02 -18.28 8.81
N ALA A 140 -2.56 -17.09 8.69
CA ALA A 140 -3.57 -16.73 7.70
C ALA A 140 -3.62 -15.21 7.53
N PRO A 141 -4.11 -14.69 6.37
CA PRO A 141 -4.51 -13.29 6.25
C PRO A 141 -5.48 -12.93 7.36
N THR A 142 -5.33 -11.74 7.92
CA THR A 142 -6.29 -11.25 8.91
C THR A 142 -7.50 -10.68 8.19
N THR A 143 -8.70 -11.03 8.63
CA THR A 143 -9.95 -10.37 8.23
C THR A 143 -10.53 -9.63 9.43
N ILE A 144 -11.21 -8.53 9.19
CA ILE A 144 -11.95 -7.80 10.23
C ILE A 144 -13.40 -8.30 10.16
N GLU A 145 -13.70 -9.35 10.93
CA GLU A 145 -15.02 -9.98 10.93
C GLU A 145 -16.07 -9.15 11.71
N SER A 146 -15.65 -8.33 12.67
CA SER A 146 -16.52 -7.45 13.45
C SER A 146 -15.85 -6.10 13.66
N PRO A 147 -16.29 -5.03 12.98
CA PRO A 147 -15.74 -3.69 13.14
C PRO A 147 -15.91 -3.12 14.55
N ASP A 148 -16.97 -3.52 15.25
CA ASP A 148 -17.50 -2.78 16.41
C ASP A 148 -16.96 -3.19 17.76
N GLU A 149 -16.26 -4.32 17.89
CA GLU A 149 -15.78 -4.76 19.19
C GLU A 149 -14.41 -4.17 19.53
N LEU A 150 -14.39 -3.12 20.35
CA LEU A 150 -13.21 -2.61 21.09
C LEU A 150 -12.14 -1.87 20.25
N ARG A 151 -12.47 -1.23 19.14
CA ARG A 151 -11.55 -0.34 18.43
C ARG A 151 -11.89 1.11 18.69
N ASP A 152 -10.87 1.94 18.85
CA ASP A 152 -11.04 3.38 18.85
C ASP A 152 -11.46 3.80 17.43
N VAL A 153 -12.61 4.45 17.32
CA VAL A 153 -13.11 4.98 16.03
C VAL A 153 -12.42 6.31 15.74
N ILE A 154 -11.91 6.46 14.52
CA ILE A 154 -11.32 7.70 14.04
C ILE A 154 -12.41 8.51 13.34
N ASP A 155 -12.55 9.78 13.71
CA ASP A 155 -13.42 10.69 12.97
C ASP A 155 -12.79 11.06 11.62
N VAL A 156 -13.22 10.34 10.59
CA VAL A 156 -12.76 10.56 9.21
C VAL A 156 -13.35 11.81 8.55
N SER A 157 -14.38 12.43 9.14
CA SER A 157 -15.10 13.53 8.52
C SER A 157 -14.19 14.72 8.25
N THR A 158 -13.34 15.08 9.21
CA THR A 158 -12.33 16.14 9.07
C THR A 158 -11.33 15.81 7.99
N MET A 159 -10.78 14.60 7.99
CA MET A 159 -9.75 14.17 7.03
C MET A 159 -10.30 14.09 5.61
N PHE A 160 -11.39 13.35 5.41
CA PHE A 160 -11.97 13.19 4.08
C PHE A 160 -12.64 14.47 3.57
N GLY A 161 -13.15 15.30 4.50
CA GLY A 161 -13.64 16.64 4.19
C GLY A 161 -12.53 17.54 3.63
N ALA A 162 -11.35 17.52 4.25
CA ALA A 162 -10.19 18.26 3.76
C ALA A 162 -9.70 17.75 2.41
N PHE A 163 -9.65 16.42 2.19
CA PHE A 163 -9.30 15.84 0.89
C PHE A 163 -10.25 16.31 -0.21
N THR A 164 -11.56 16.24 0.08
CA THR A 164 -12.58 16.66 -0.88
C THR A 164 -12.55 18.17 -1.15
N ALA A 165 -12.34 18.98 -0.12
CA ALA A 165 -12.19 20.44 -0.24
C ALA A 165 -10.94 20.81 -1.06
N GLY A 166 -9.87 20.01 -0.97
CA GLY A 166 -8.67 20.12 -1.80
C GLY A 166 -8.84 19.61 -3.24
N GLY A 167 -10.03 19.10 -3.60
CA GLY A 167 -10.31 18.64 -4.96
C GLY A 167 -10.06 17.14 -5.19
N TRP A 168 -9.77 16.37 -4.15
CA TRP A 168 -9.69 14.92 -4.30
C TRP A 168 -11.06 14.24 -4.28
N HIS A 169 -11.23 13.20 -5.07
CA HIS A 169 -12.49 12.47 -5.19
C HIS A 169 -12.42 11.13 -4.47
N ARG A 170 -13.41 10.85 -3.61
CA ARG A 170 -13.53 9.58 -2.92
C ARG A 170 -14.14 8.51 -3.83
N LEU A 171 -13.43 7.38 -4.00
CA LEU A 171 -13.83 6.27 -4.86
C LEU A 171 -14.41 5.05 -4.11
N GLY A 172 -14.56 5.08 -2.79
CA GLY A 172 -15.09 3.93 -2.04
C GLY A 172 -16.44 3.44 -2.59
N ASN A 173 -16.45 2.32 -3.33
CA ASN A 173 -17.58 1.73 -4.07
C ASN A 173 -18.22 2.71 -5.07
N ARG A 174 -17.40 3.51 -5.74
CA ARG A 174 -17.86 4.53 -6.70
C ARG A 174 -17.01 4.54 -7.95
N ALA A 175 -17.64 4.94 -9.05
CA ALA A 175 -16.97 5.26 -10.30
C ALA A 175 -17.12 6.74 -10.63
N LEU A 176 -16.16 7.27 -11.35
CA LEU A 176 -16.21 8.62 -11.91
C LEU A 176 -15.27 8.73 -13.12
N THR A 177 -15.52 9.72 -13.95
CA THR A 177 -14.67 10.06 -15.07
C THR A 177 -14.06 11.43 -14.85
N LEU A 178 -12.75 11.54 -15.00
CA LEU A 178 -12.02 12.80 -14.94
C LEU A 178 -11.33 13.07 -16.28
N LYS A 179 -11.38 14.32 -16.69
CA LYS A 179 -10.48 14.83 -17.72
C LYS A 179 -9.25 15.41 -17.04
N VAL A 180 -8.13 14.76 -17.24
CA VAL A 180 -6.84 15.20 -16.73
C VAL A 180 -6.09 15.98 -17.82
N ARG A 181 -4.86 16.33 -17.55
CA ARG A 181 -4.00 17.08 -18.44
C ARG A 181 -4.11 16.59 -19.90
N ASN A 182 -4.12 17.54 -20.84
CA ASN A 182 -4.23 17.30 -22.31
C ASN A 182 -5.54 16.62 -22.76
N ASN A 183 -6.64 16.86 -22.07
CA ASN A 183 -7.95 16.26 -22.34
C ASN A 183 -7.98 14.72 -22.32
N LEU A 184 -6.98 14.07 -21.74
CA LEU A 184 -7.01 12.63 -21.52
C LEU A 184 -8.17 12.29 -20.57
N THR A 185 -9.04 11.41 -21.01
CA THR A 185 -10.12 10.89 -20.18
C THR A 185 -9.60 9.70 -19.37
N ILE A 186 -9.79 9.73 -18.05
CA ILE A 186 -9.53 8.59 -17.17
C ILE A 186 -10.85 8.20 -16.52
N ASN A 187 -11.24 6.95 -16.70
CA ASN A 187 -12.35 6.34 -16.01
C ASN A 187 -11.82 5.68 -14.76
N PHE A 188 -12.33 6.09 -13.62
CA PHE A 188 -12.00 5.51 -12.33
C PHE A 188 -13.14 4.65 -11.82
N ALA A 189 -12.79 3.48 -11.29
CA ALA A 189 -13.67 2.69 -10.44
C ALA A 189 -12.89 2.29 -9.18
N GLY A 190 -13.46 2.48 -8.00
CA GLY A 190 -12.78 2.13 -6.76
C GLY A 190 -13.69 1.41 -5.79
N THR A 191 -13.09 0.51 -5.00
CA THR A 191 -13.80 -0.21 -3.94
C THR A 191 -13.53 0.40 -2.58
N HIS A 192 -14.46 0.18 -1.65
CA HIS A 192 -14.16 0.26 -0.23
C HIS A 192 -13.19 -0.87 0.15
N ASP A 193 -12.71 -0.88 1.38
CA ASP A 193 -11.67 -1.83 1.80
C ASP A 193 -12.15 -3.29 1.76
N ALA A 194 -11.52 -4.09 0.90
CA ALA A 194 -11.78 -5.51 0.76
C ALA A 194 -11.33 -6.33 1.98
N HIS A 195 -10.40 -5.82 2.77
CA HIS A 195 -9.97 -6.42 4.03
C HIS A 195 -11.08 -6.40 5.09
N MET A 196 -11.96 -5.40 5.03
CA MET A 196 -13.16 -5.27 5.84
C MET A 196 -14.39 -5.96 5.25
N GLN A 197 -14.25 -6.63 4.09
CA GLN A 197 -15.38 -7.16 3.33
C GLN A 197 -16.44 -6.09 2.97
N ALA A 198 -16.00 -4.84 2.84
CA ALA A 198 -16.84 -3.70 2.52
C ALA A 198 -16.79 -3.32 1.02
N ASP A 199 -16.04 -4.10 0.24
CA ASP A 199 -15.86 -3.89 -1.19
C ASP A 199 -17.14 -4.24 -1.98
N ALA A 200 -17.56 -3.30 -2.81
CA ALA A 200 -18.54 -3.53 -3.86
C ALA A 200 -18.02 -2.88 -5.14
N TRP A 201 -17.93 -3.66 -6.20
CA TRP A 201 -17.41 -3.16 -7.47
C TRP A 201 -18.49 -2.30 -8.16
N PRO A 202 -18.19 -1.01 -8.47
CA PRO A 202 -19.21 -0.11 -9.04
C PRO A 202 -19.35 -0.23 -10.56
N GLY A 203 -18.40 -0.91 -11.24
CA GLY A 203 -18.25 -0.85 -12.70
C GLY A 203 -17.58 0.43 -13.17
N PHE A 204 -16.96 0.40 -14.36
CA PHE A 204 -16.54 1.62 -15.03
C PHE A 204 -17.73 2.32 -15.68
N ILE A 205 -17.72 3.66 -15.69
CA ILE A 205 -18.70 4.43 -16.42
C ILE A 205 -18.40 4.28 -17.91
N ASP A 206 -19.36 3.81 -18.69
CA ASP A 206 -19.23 3.77 -20.14
C ASP A 206 -19.28 5.22 -20.69
N THR A 207 -18.15 5.70 -21.13
CA THR A 207 -18.01 7.05 -21.70
C THR A 207 -17.94 7.06 -23.22
N GLY A 208 -18.19 5.91 -23.88
CA GLY A 208 -18.10 5.77 -25.34
C GLY A 208 -16.64 5.52 -25.81
N PRO A 209 -16.31 5.79 -27.08
CA PRO A 209 -15.15 5.20 -27.72
C PRO A 209 -13.80 5.57 -27.09
N ALA A 210 -13.08 4.65 -26.96
CA ALA A 210 -11.73 4.10 -26.89
C ALA A 210 -10.51 4.99 -26.53
N ASP A 211 -10.60 6.28 -26.27
CA ASP A 211 -9.41 7.12 -26.04
C ASP A 211 -9.07 7.32 -24.55
N GLY A 212 -9.78 6.64 -23.66
CA GLY A 212 -9.60 6.71 -22.20
C GLY A 212 -8.75 5.57 -21.65
N VAL A 213 -8.28 5.75 -20.41
CA VAL A 213 -7.63 4.73 -19.61
C VAL A 213 -8.55 4.37 -18.43
N ASN A 214 -8.79 3.08 -18.22
CA ASN A 214 -9.57 2.57 -17.11
C ASN A 214 -8.64 2.27 -15.92
N ILE A 215 -8.76 3.05 -14.86
CA ILE A 215 -7.94 2.89 -13.64
C ILE A 215 -8.83 2.42 -12.50
N ALA A 216 -8.53 1.24 -11.97
CA ALA A 216 -9.13 0.75 -10.73
C ALA A 216 -8.29 1.17 -9.52
N VAL A 217 -8.95 1.50 -8.40
CA VAL A 217 -8.28 1.82 -7.14
C VAL A 217 -8.93 1.02 -6.01
N THR A 218 -8.12 0.28 -5.27
CA THR A 218 -8.56 -0.47 -4.09
C THR A 218 -7.53 -0.32 -2.98
N HIS A 219 -7.98 -0.37 -1.71
CA HIS A 219 -7.01 -0.43 -0.63
C HIS A 219 -6.27 -1.77 -0.65
N ALA A 220 -7.00 -2.87 -0.48
CA ALA A 220 -6.42 -4.21 -0.37
C ALA A 220 -6.60 -5.02 -1.66
N PRO A 221 -5.50 -5.58 -2.25
CA PRO A 221 -5.51 -6.25 -3.54
C PRO A 221 -5.98 -7.72 -3.43
N TYR A 222 -7.18 -7.96 -2.92
CA TYR A 222 -7.76 -9.29 -2.91
C TYR A 222 -8.07 -9.78 -4.33
N ARG A 223 -7.81 -11.05 -4.60
CA ARG A 223 -7.99 -11.65 -5.94
C ARG A 223 -9.38 -11.37 -6.51
N ARG A 224 -10.43 -11.50 -5.71
CA ARG A 224 -11.82 -11.23 -6.15
C ARG A 224 -12.00 -9.80 -6.68
N VAL A 225 -11.30 -8.81 -6.09
CA VAL A 225 -11.37 -7.41 -6.54
C VAL A 225 -10.58 -7.25 -7.83
N LEU A 226 -9.37 -7.82 -7.89
CA LEU A 226 -8.52 -7.76 -9.08
C LEU A 226 -9.18 -8.48 -10.26
N ASP A 227 -9.75 -9.67 -10.03
CA ASP A 227 -10.45 -10.45 -11.05
C ASP A 227 -11.64 -9.67 -11.62
N THR A 228 -12.46 -9.06 -10.74
CA THR A 228 -13.62 -8.27 -11.16
C THR A 228 -13.22 -7.02 -11.94
N ALA A 229 -12.22 -6.28 -11.44
CA ALA A 229 -11.76 -5.06 -12.10
C ALA A 229 -11.18 -5.34 -13.49
N VAL A 230 -10.35 -6.40 -13.63
CA VAL A 230 -9.77 -6.77 -14.93
C VAL A 230 -10.83 -7.34 -15.88
N ALA A 231 -11.79 -8.12 -15.38
CA ALA A 231 -12.91 -8.60 -16.18
C ALA A 231 -13.79 -7.45 -16.72
N ASP A 232 -13.89 -6.35 -15.97
CA ASP A 232 -14.62 -5.13 -16.37
C ASP A 232 -13.75 -4.14 -17.18
N GLY A 233 -12.53 -4.53 -17.56
CA GLY A 233 -11.68 -3.77 -18.47
C GLY A 233 -10.72 -2.79 -17.80
N ALA A 234 -10.30 -3.02 -16.56
CA ALA A 234 -9.24 -2.23 -15.94
C ALA A 234 -7.91 -2.39 -16.69
N ASP A 235 -7.35 -1.28 -17.17
CA ASP A 235 -6.01 -1.23 -17.77
C ASP A 235 -4.92 -1.24 -16.69
N LEU A 236 -5.16 -0.52 -15.59
CA LEU A 236 -4.23 -0.40 -14.47
C LEU A 236 -4.98 -0.34 -13.13
N ILE A 237 -4.49 -1.08 -12.16
CA ILE A 237 -5.03 -1.14 -10.80
C ILE A 237 -3.99 -0.63 -9.82
N PHE A 238 -4.37 0.26 -8.91
CA PHE A 238 -3.55 0.72 -7.79
C PHE A 238 -4.04 0.13 -6.48
N ALA A 239 -3.11 -0.45 -5.70
CA ALA A 239 -3.42 -1.05 -4.40
C ALA A 239 -2.29 -0.87 -3.38
N GLY A 240 -2.66 -0.92 -2.09
CA GLY A 240 -1.78 -0.86 -0.93
C GLY A 240 -1.91 -2.09 -0.03
N HIS A 241 -2.10 -1.87 1.28
CA HIS A 241 -2.43 -2.85 2.33
C HIS A 241 -1.34 -3.88 2.67
N THR A 242 -0.66 -4.43 1.70
CA THR A 242 0.28 -5.55 1.86
C THR A 242 1.57 -5.17 2.57
N HIS A 243 1.89 -3.88 2.61
CA HIS A 243 3.20 -3.35 3.05
C HIS A 243 4.40 -4.02 2.37
N GLY A 244 4.20 -4.63 1.19
CA GLY A 244 5.21 -5.45 0.52
C GLY A 244 5.65 -6.66 1.35
N GLY A 245 4.75 -7.15 2.22
CA GLY A 245 5.03 -8.17 3.22
C GLY A 245 5.83 -7.68 4.41
N GLN A 246 6.24 -6.40 4.43
CA GLN A 246 6.96 -5.69 5.50
C GLN A 246 8.23 -6.37 6.02
N VAL A 247 8.17 -7.68 6.30
CA VAL A 247 9.32 -8.52 6.62
C VAL A 247 9.60 -9.44 5.45
N ALA A 248 10.69 -9.17 4.75
CA ALA A 248 11.17 -9.96 3.63
C ALA A 248 12.54 -10.57 3.96
N LEU A 249 12.86 -11.67 3.31
CA LEU A 249 14.16 -12.36 3.42
C LEU A 249 14.98 -12.17 2.14
N PRO A 250 16.30 -12.03 2.24
CA PRO A 250 17.17 -11.94 1.07
C PRO A 250 17.00 -13.13 0.14
N GLY A 251 16.75 -12.86 -1.16
CA GLY A 251 16.59 -13.90 -2.17
C GLY A 251 15.27 -14.67 -2.14
N TYR A 252 14.48 -14.57 -1.07
CA TYR A 252 13.16 -15.20 -0.94
C TYR A 252 12.02 -14.19 -1.15
N GLY A 253 12.18 -12.95 -0.68
CA GLY A 253 11.14 -11.93 -0.73
C GLY A 253 10.23 -11.93 0.50
N ALA A 254 9.00 -11.46 0.32
CA ALA A 254 8.00 -11.34 1.38
C ALA A 254 7.61 -12.70 1.99
N ILE A 255 7.46 -12.74 3.31
CA ILE A 255 7.02 -13.95 4.02
C ILE A 255 5.49 -14.05 4.00
N VAL A 256 4.81 -12.90 4.03
CA VAL A 256 3.34 -12.81 4.02
C VAL A 256 2.89 -11.66 3.12
N ALA A 257 1.68 -11.76 2.57
CA ALA A 257 1.06 -10.67 1.80
C ALA A 257 -0.11 -10.02 2.56
N ASN A 258 -0.56 -10.59 3.66
CA ASN A 258 -1.75 -10.20 4.45
C ASN A 258 -3.06 -10.14 3.62
N CYS A 259 -3.09 -10.77 2.48
CA CYS A 259 -4.26 -11.00 1.61
C CYS A 259 -4.08 -12.34 0.90
N ASP A 260 -4.96 -12.66 -0.06
CA ASP A 260 -4.91 -13.91 -0.81
C ASP A 260 -3.97 -13.90 -2.04
N LEU A 261 -3.17 -12.83 -2.20
CA LEU A 261 -2.12 -12.80 -3.21
C LEU A 261 -0.94 -13.72 -2.86
N PRO A 262 -0.27 -14.31 -3.88
CA PRO A 262 1.06 -14.88 -3.71
C PRO A 262 2.02 -13.84 -3.11
N THR A 263 2.86 -14.26 -2.16
CA THR A 263 3.80 -13.35 -1.47
C THR A 263 4.76 -12.62 -2.41
N GLY A 264 5.12 -13.22 -3.54
CA GLY A 264 5.93 -12.60 -4.59
C GLY A 264 5.25 -11.42 -5.28
N LEU A 265 3.94 -11.24 -5.12
CA LEU A 265 3.14 -10.14 -5.65
C LEU A 265 2.72 -9.13 -4.58
N ALA A 266 3.30 -9.22 -3.39
CA ALA A 266 3.00 -8.30 -2.30
C ALA A 266 3.44 -6.84 -2.58
N SER A 267 4.23 -6.58 -3.59
CA SER A 267 4.56 -5.22 -4.09
C SER A 267 5.07 -5.29 -5.53
N GLY A 268 5.06 -4.15 -6.20
CA GLY A 268 5.58 -4.04 -7.56
C GLY A 268 4.50 -3.79 -8.60
N LEU A 269 4.92 -3.84 -9.86
CA LEU A 269 4.06 -3.75 -11.03
C LEU A 269 4.08 -5.09 -11.75
N PHE A 270 2.90 -5.69 -11.94
CA PHE A 270 2.78 -7.01 -12.57
C PHE A 270 1.47 -7.15 -13.35
N PRO A 271 1.41 -8.01 -14.37
CA PRO A 271 0.18 -8.29 -15.09
C PRO A 271 -0.76 -9.18 -14.26
N TRP A 272 -2.06 -8.92 -14.39
CA TRP A 272 -3.13 -9.75 -13.83
C TRP A 272 -4.11 -10.16 -14.92
N ARG A 273 -4.53 -11.42 -14.90
CA ARG A 273 -5.43 -11.98 -15.91
C ARG A 273 -6.71 -12.51 -15.30
N ALA A 274 -7.84 -12.08 -15.85
CA ALA A 274 -9.17 -12.56 -15.47
C ALA A 274 -10.13 -12.50 -16.66
N ALA A 275 -11.00 -13.47 -16.79
CA ALA A 275 -12.05 -13.55 -17.82
C ALA A 275 -11.56 -13.32 -19.27
N GLY A 276 -10.33 -13.71 -19.58
CA GLY A 276 -9.72 -13.52 -20.90
C GLY A 276 -9.05 -12.15 -21.11
N SER A 277 -9.22 -11.21 -20.20
CA SER A 277 -8.60 -9.88 -20.21
C SER A 277 -7.29 -9.86 -19.42
N THR A 278 -6.46 -8.84 -19.66
CA THR A 278 -5.22 -8.59 -18.92
C THR A 278 -5.14 -7.12 -18.55
N GLY A 279 -4.96 -6.84 -17.25
CA GLY A 279 -4.63 -5.51 -16.73
C GLY A 279 -3.29 -5.53 -16.01
N LEU A 280 -2.77 -4.37 -15.67
CA LEU A 280 -1.59 -4.21 -14.82
C LEU A 280 -2.01 -3.89 -13.37
N VAL A 281 -1.27 -4.40 -12.41
CA VAL A 281 -1.49 -4.08 -10.98
C VAL A 281 -0.23 -3.47 -10.41
N ASN A 282 -0.33 -2.28 -9.85
CA ASN A 282 0.73 -1.63 -9.09
C ASN A 282 0.39 -1.69 -7.60
N VAL A 283 1.08 -2.55 -6.87
CA VAL A 283 0.98 -2.65 -5.40
C VAL A 283 2.13 -1.86 -4.78
N THR A 284 1.80 -0.90 -3.90
CA THR A 284 2.82 -0.18 -3.13
C THR A 284 3.15 -0.91 -1.82
N SER A 285 4.41 -0.80 -1.40
CA SER A 285 4.81 -1.22 -0.05
C SER A 285 4.37 -0.23 1.03
N GLY A 286 3.85 0.93 0.65
CA GLY A 286 3.40 1.97 1.57
C GLY A 286 4.51 2.71 2.31
N VAL A 287 4.16 3.88 2.84
CA VAL A 287 5.10 4.78 3.54
C VAL A 287 5.31 4.36 5.00
N GLY A 288 4.29 3.76 5.62
CA GLY A 288 4.31 3.37 7.03
C GLY A 288 4.70 1.92 7.27
N THR A 289 4.49 1.49 8.47
CA THR A 289 4.56 0.09 8.92
C THR A 289 3.23 -0.27 9.53
N SER A 290 2.87 -1.55 9.53
CA SER A 290 1.76 -2.01 10.37
C SER A 290 2.00 -1.56 11.81
N PRO A 291 1.01 -0.98 12.49
CA PRO A 291 1.17 -0.52 13.88
C PRO A 291 1.61 -1.61 14.86
N THR A 292 1.31 -2.87 14.55
CA THR A 292 1.65 -4.02 15.40
C THR A 292 3.08 -4.53 15.19
N VAL A 293 3.72 -4.17 14.07
CA VAL A 293 5.09 -4.58 13.71
C VAL A 293 5.84 -3.37 13.14
N PRO A 294 6.43 -2.49 13.96
CA PRO A 294 7.07 -1.26 13.50
C PRO A 294 8.47 -1.48 12.90
N LEU A 295 8.64 -2.55 12.15
CA LEU A 295 9.91 -2.98 11.57
C LEU A 295 9.74 -3.32 10.09
N ARG A 296 10.78 -3.06 9.28
CA ARG A 296 10.86 -3.52 7.89
C ARG A 296 12.22 -4.18 7.63
N THR A 297 12.22 -5.29 6.90
CA THR A 297 13.47 -5.92 6.44
C THR A 297 13.38 -6.19 4.96
N PHE A 298 14.39 -5.73 4.18
CA PHE A 298 14.50 -5.91 2.73
C PHE A 298 13.27 -5.47 1.92
N CYS A 299 12.39 -4.71 2.55
CA CYS A 299 11.20 -4.12 1.99
C CYS A 299 11.07 -2.67 2.49
N PRO A 300 11.80 -1.71 1.89
CA PRO A 300 11.79 -0.33 2.35
C PRO A 300 10.42 0.32 2.16
N PRO A 301 10.06 1.30 3.02
CA PRO A 301 8.88 2.10 2.79
C PRO A 301 9.00 2.93 1.51
N GLU A 302 7.88 3.09 0.79
CA GLU A 302 7.91 3.77 -0.51
C GLU A 302 6.64 4.58 -0.80
N ALA A 303 6.81 5.57 -1.69
CA ALA A 303 5.78 6.07 -2.59
C ALA A 303 6.16 5.71 -4.03
N VAL A 304 5.20 5.67 -4.95
CA VAL A 304 5.46 5.25 -6.32
C VAL A 304 5.07 6.35 -7.30
N VAL A 305 5.97 6.67 -8.23
CA VAL A 305 5.67 7.49 -9.40
C VAL A 305 5.46 6.56 -10.58
N VAL A 306 4.28 6.63 -11.19
CA VAL A 306 3.94 5.87 -12.40
C VAL A 306 3.77 6.87 -13.54
N ASP A 307 4.70 6.84 -14.49
CA ASP A 307 4.61 7.63 -15.71
C ASP A 307 3.91 6.80 -16.79
N LEU A 308 2.65 7.14 -17.07
CA LEU A 308 1.93 6.58 -18.22
C LEU A 308 2.48 7.26 -19.49
N VAL A 309 2.91 6.46 -20.44
CA VAL A 309 3.46 6.94 -21.72
C VAL A 309 2.66 6.36 -22.88
N ALA A 310 2.80 6.98 -24.06
CA ALA A 310 2.21 6.44 -25.27
C ALA A 310 2.75 5.04 -25.54
N ALA A 311 1.86 4.11 -25.89
CA ALA A 311 2.26 2.80 -26.39
C ALA A 311 2.93 2.99 -27.76
N ASP A 312 4.08 2.35 -27.98
CA ASP A 312 4.68 2.33 -29.31
C ASP A 312 3.71 1.69 -30.30
N ALA A 313 3.68 2.20 -31.55
CA ALA A 313 2.77 1.72 -32.59
C ALA A 313 2.92 0.20 -32.92
N GLY A 314 3.89 -0.48 -32.33
CA GLY A 314 4.15 -1.92 -32.44
C GLY A 314 3.92 -2.75 -31.18
N THR A 315 3.65 -2.12 -30.04
CA THR A 315 3.25 -2.84 -28.82
C THR A 315 1.73 -2.93 -28.80
N ASN A 316 1.20 -4.06 -29.24
CA ASN A 316 -0.22 -4.36 -29.14
C ASN A 316 -0.66 -4.13 -27.68
N ARG A 317 -1.60 -3.17 -27.48
CA ARG A 317 -2.48 -3.19 -26.32
C ARG A 317 -3.00 -4.63 -26.22
N PRO A 318 -2.89 -5.33 -25.08
CA PRO A 318 -3.46 -6.67 -25.00
C PRO A 318 -4.92 -6.57 -25.46
N PRO A 319 -5.40 -7.48 -26.32
CA PRO A 319 -6.77 -7.42 -26.82
C PRO A 319 -7.73 -7.43 -25.64
N ASN A 320 -8.68 -6.49 -25.65
CA ASN A 320 -9.78 -6.43 -24.69
C ASN A 320 -10.57 -7.72 -24.69
#